data_3cd0415a6fe1479018e1629e55abbdea
#
_entry.id   3cd0415a6fe1479018e1629e55abbdea
#
_cell.length_a   1.000
_cell.length_b   1.000
_cell.length_c   1.000
_cell.angle_alpha   90.00
_cell.angle_beta   90.00
_cell.angle_gamma   90.00
#
_symmetry.space_group_name_H-M   'P 1'
#
loop_
_entity.id
_entity.type
_entity.pdbx_description
1 polymer ?
#
loop_
_entity_poly.entity_id
_entity_poly.type
_entity_poly.pdbx_seq_one_letter_code
_entity_poly.pdbx_strand_id
1 'polypeptide(L)'
;MINFIVKFSVERRWLVLFITLLIVGVGAYNVFQLNIDAVPDITNVQVQINTEAEGYSPLEVEQRITYSVENAMAGLPNLDYTRSLSRYGLSQVTVVFEEDTDIYLARQLINERLQGIRSELPVGIEPQMGPIATGLGEVFTYSVRAKSDALKADGTEYTAEDLRTIQDWIIRPQMVKVP
;
A
#
# COMPACT_ATOMS: atom_id res chain seq x y z
N MET A 1 24.15 30.37 37.51
CA MET A 1 24.32 29.47 36.34
C MET A 1 24.67 30.23 35.05
N ILE A 2 23.95 31.25 34.65
CA ILE A 2 24.20 32.02 33.41
C ILE A 2 25.59 32.63 33.37
N ASN A 3 26.05 33.26 34.44
CA ASN A 3 27.40 33.87 34.53
C ASN A 3 28.53 32.85 34.35
N PHE A 4 28.31 31.60 34.78
CA PHE A 4 29.29 30.52 34.62
C PHE A 4 29.40 30.12 33.12
N ILE A 5 28.22 29.95 32.45
CA ILE A 5 28.17 29.58 31.03
C ILE A 5 28.83 30.70 30.17
N VAL A 6 28.49 31.96 30.43
CA VAL A 6 29.07 33.10 29.71
C VAL A 6 30.59 33.16 29.90
N LYS A 7 31.07 33.04 31.14
CA LYS A 7 32.51 33.07 31.44
C LYS A 7 33.24 31.91 30.75
N PHE A 8 32.70 30.68 30.84
CA PHE A 8 33.28 29.51 30.17
C PHE A 8 33.31 29.68 28.64
N SER A 9 32.25 30.22 28.05
CA SER A 9 32.17 30.46 26.58
C SER A 9 33.20 31.47 26.09
N VAL A 10 33.44 32.53 26.88
CA VAL A 10 34.43 33.55 26.53
C VAL A 10 35.86 33.05 26.73
N GLU A 11 36.14 32.37 27.83
CA GLU A 11 37.45 31.80 28.12
C GLU A 11 37.87 30.68 27.17
N ARG A 12 36.89 29.85 26.74
CA ARG A 12 37.13 28.73 25.86
C ARG A 12 36.48 28.90 24.49
N ARG A 13 36.55 30.09 23.90
CA ARG A 13 35.88 30.44 22.65
C ARG A 13 36.11 29.46 21.49
N TRP A 14 37.34 28.97 21.32
CA TRP A 14 37.65 28.03 20.25
C TRP A 14 36.98 26.65 20.44
N LEU A 15 36.90 26.20 21.68
CA LEU A 15 36.22 24.93 22.00
C LEU A 15 34.72 25.06 21.76
N VAL A 16 34.10 26.16 22.17
CA VAL A 16 32.68 26.42 21.95
C VAL A 16 32.38 26.49 20.45
N LEU A 17 33.20 27.22 19.68
CA LEU A 17 33.06 27.32 18.22
C LEU A 17 33.16 25.92 17.55
N PHE A 18 34.13 25.09 17.99
CA PHE A 18 34.30 23.77 17.45
C PHE A 18 33.07 22.85 17.73
N ILE A 19 32.59 22.88 18.97
CA ILE A 19 31.38 22.11 19.34
C ILE A 19 30.15 22.59 18.54
N THR A 20 29.98 23.91 18.42
CA THR A 20 28.86 24.48 17.63
C THR A 20 28.94 24.04 16.18
N LEU A 21 30.10 24.08 15.57
CA LEU A 21 30.32 23.69 14.18
C LEU A 21 30.06 22.20 14.00
N LEU A 22 30.44 21.37 14.97
CA LEU A 22 30.18 19.93 14.97
C LEU A 22 28.66 19.65 15.03
N ILE A 23 27.94 20.34 15.94
CA ILE A 23 26.49 20.19 16.06
C ILE A 23 25.78 20.62 14.76
N VAL A 24 26.21 21.75 14.16
CA VAL A 24 25.68 22.21 12.87
C VAL A 24 25.96 21.19 11.77
N GLY A 25 27.18 20.64 11.73
CA GLY A 25 27.54 19.61 10.74
C GLY A 25 26.70 18.33 10.86
N VAL A 26 26.53 17.82 12.08
CA VAL A 26 25.68 16.65 12.35
C VAL A 26 24.22 16.97 12.04
N GLY A 27 23.73 18.15 12.40
CA GLY A 27 22.37 18.59 12.08
C GLY A 27 22.12 18.66 10.59
N ALA A 28 23.04 19.29 9.83
CA ALA A 28 22.96 19.35 8.38
C ALA A 28 22.97 17.95 7.74
N TYR A 29 23.86 17.06 8.19
CA TYR A 29 23.90 15.68 7.69
C TYR A 29 22.57 14.95 7.90
N ASN A 30 21.98 15.05 9.10
CA ASN A 30 20.67 14.43 9.38
C ASN A 30 19.54 15.02 8.53
N VAL A 31 19.54 16.33 8.26
CA VAL A 31 18.52 16.96 7.40
C VAL A 31 18.54 16.38 5.99
N PHE A 32 19.71 16.12 5.42
CA PHE A 32 19.83 15.50 4.10
C PHE A 32 19.41 14.02 4.07
N GLN A 33 19.39 13.35 5.21
CA GLN A 33 18.90 11.97 5.31
C GLN A 33 17.43 11.85 5.72
N LEU A 34 16.77 12.96 6.02
CA LEU A 34 15.37 12.95 6.33
C LEU A 34 14.55 12.67 5.04
N ASN A 35 13.93 11.53 4.99
CA ASN A 35 12.93 11.25 3.97
C ASN A 35 11.70 12.13 4.27
N ILE A 36 11.58 13.24 3.54
CA ILE A 36 10.42 14.11 3.65
C ILE A 36 9.41 13.60 2.63
N ASP A 37 8.46 12.81 3.09
CA ASP A 37 7.30 12.46 2.28
C ASP A 37 6.42 13.71 2.13
N ALA A 38 6.05 14.02 0.90
CA ALA A 38 5.21 15.18 0.58
C ALA A 38 3.81 15.08 1.22
N VAL A 39 3.38 13.88 1.54
CA VAL A 39 2.15 13.58 2.28
C VAL A 39 2.50 12.54 3.33
N PRO A 40 2.21 12.78 4.63
CA PRO A 40 2.41 11.74 5.64
C PRO A 40 1.59 10.52 5.28
N ASP A 41 2.21 9.34 5.34
CA ASP A 41 1.50 8.09 5.15
C ASP A 41 0.60 7.83 6.35
N ILE A 42 -0.67 8.25 6.21
CA ILE A 42 -1.74 8.01 7.19
C ILE A 42 -2.52 6.72 6.87
N THR A 43 -1.94 5.84 6.06
CA THR A 43 -2.61 4.60 5.67
C THR A 43 -2.57 3.63 6.83
N ASN A 44 -3.73 3.28 7.33
CA ASN A 44 -3.86 2.19 8.29
C ASN A 44 -3.34 0.89 7.66
N VAL A 45 -2.76 0.02 8.49
CA VAL A 45 -2.40 -1.33 8.08
C VAL A 45 -3.69 -2.10 7.79
N GLN A 46 -4.04 -2.24 6.51
CA GLN A 46 -5.30 -2.86 6.11
C GLN A 46 -5.10 -3.92 5.03
N VAL A 47 -5.91 -4.96 5.11
CA VAL A 47 -5.98 -6.02 4.10
C VAL A 47 -7.41 -6.11 3.58
N GLN A 48 -7.56 -6.02 2.28
CA GLN A 48 -8.83 -6.14 1.60
C GLN A 48 -9.02 -7.56 1.08
N ILE A 49 -10.18 -8.14 1.32
CA ILE A 49 -10.59 -9.46 0.84
C ILE A 49 -11.76 -9.24 -0.10
N ASN A 50 -11.59 -9.62 -1.35
CA ASN A 50 -12.62 -9.54 -2.38
C ASN A 50 -13.11 -10.94 -2.71
N THR A 51 -14.42 -11.14 -2.76
CA THR A 51 -15.03 -12.41 -3.09
C THR A 51 -16.07 -12.19 -4.19
N GLU A 52 -15.78 -12.71 -5.37
CA GLU A 52 -16.73 -12.66 -6.48
C GLU A 52 -17.81 -13.73 -6.29
N ALA A 53 -19.05 -13.34 -6.48
CA ALA A 53 -20.25 -14.16 -6.26
C ALA A 53 -21.29 -13.88 -7.34
N GLU A 54 -20.97 -14.21 -8.58
CA GLU A 54 -21.84 -13.95 -9.71
C GLU A 54 -23.25 -14.54 -9.52
N GLY A 55 -24.26 -13.75 -9.79
CA GLY A 55 -25.66 -14.16 -9.69
C GLY A 55 -26.30 -13.97 -8.30
N TYR A 56 -25.54 -13.63 -7.27
CA TYR A 56 -26.07 -13.39 -5.93
C TYR A 56 -26.53 -11.94 -5.76
N SER A 57 -27.71 -11.76 -5.16
CA SER A 57 -28.17 -10.45 -4.70
C SER A 57 -27.34 -9.91 -3.55
N PRO A 58 -27.31 -8.59 -3.27
CA PRO A 58 -26.53 -8.04 -2.14
C PRO A 58 -26.85 -8.69 -0.79
N LEU A 59 -28.11 -9.00 -0.53
CA LEU A 59 -28.54 -9.65 0.71
C LEU A 59 -28.02 -11.10 0.81
N GLU A 60 -28.04 -11.84 -0.28
CA GLU A 60 -27.50 -13.21 -0.32
C GLU A 60 -25.96 -13.19 -0.19
N VAL A 61 -25.28 -12.25 -0.84
CA VAL A 61 -23.84 -12.05 -0.67
C VAL A 61 -23.50 -11.79 0.79
N GLU A 62 -24.26 -10.90 1.46
CA GLU A 62 -24.06 -10.59 2.86
C GLU A 62 -24.24 -11.81 3.76
N GLN A 63 -25.37 -12.51 3.61
CA GLN A 63 -25.74 -13.62 4.50
C GLN A 63 -24.87 -14.87 4.30
N ARG A 64 -24.46 -15.17 3.07
CA ARG A 64 -23.79 -16.42 2.73
C ARG A 64 -22.27 -16.31 2.62
N ILE A 65 -21.75 -15.10 2.38
CA ILE A 65 -20.35 -14.89 2.08
C ILE A 65 -19.74 -13.89 3.05
N THR A 66 -20.22 -12.64 3.04
CA THR A 66 -19.65 -11.56 3.83
C THR A 66 -19.64 -11.90 5.31
N TYR A 67 -20.76 -12.37 5.85
CA TYR A 67 -20.88 -12.74 7.26
C TYR A 67 -19.90 -13.87 7.67
N SER A 68 -19.74 -14.89 6.82
CA SER A 68 -18.80 -15.99 7.08
C SER A 68 -17.35 -15.50 7.09
N VAL A 69 -16.99 -14.62 6.13
CA VAL A 69 -15.65 -14.03 6.06
C VAL A 69 -15.38 -13.11 7.25
N GLU A 70 -16.33 -12.26 7.63
CA GLU A 70 -16.21 -11.38 8.80
C GLU A 70 -15.98 -12.17 10.09
N ASN A 71 -16.80 -13.20 10.31
CA ASN A 71 -16.67 -14.04 11.49
C ASN A 71 -15.32 -14.74 11.56
N ALA A 72 -14.79 -15.19 10.43
CA ALA A 72 -13.46 -15.80 10.39
C ALA A 72 -12.34 -14.80 10.73
N MET A 73 -12.52 -13.52 10.44
CA MET A 73 -11.55 -12.47 10.77
C MET A 73 -11.66 -12.04 12.24
N ALA A 74 -12.76 -12.33 12.91
CA ALA A 74 -12.93 -11.99 14.32
C ALA A 74 -11.85 -12.66 15.20
N GLY A 75 -11.30 -11.91 16.14
CA GLY A 75 -10.28 -12.41 17.08
C GLY A 75 -8.87 -12.60 16.48
N LEU A 76 -8.59 -12.00 15.35
CA LEU A 76 -7.20 -11.87 14.88
C LEU A 76 -6.38 -10.98 15.83
N PRO A 77 -5.11 -11.31 16.10
CA PRO A 77 -4.25 -10.45 16.93
C PRO A 77 -4.05 -9.09 16.26
N ASN A 78 -4.03 -8.04 17.07
CA ASN A 78 -3.88 -6.65 16.65
C ASN A 78 -4.95 -6.17 15.67
N LEU A 79 -6.12 -6.82 15.63
CA LEU A 79 -7.27 -6.38 14.86
C LEU A 79 -7.86 -5.13 15.53
N ASP A 80 -7.95 -4.03 14.79
CA ASP A 80 -8.63 -2.81 15.22
C ASP A 80 -10.14 -2.92 14.92
N TYR A 81 -10.49 -3.00 13.65
CA TYR A 81 -11.87 -3.23 13.21
C TYR A 81 -11.95 -3.89 11.84
N THR A 82 -13.14 -4.43 11.55
CA THR A 82 -13.49 -4.97 10.24
C THR A 82 -14.66 -4.19 9.68
N ARG A 83 -14.62 -3.87 8.40
CA ARG A 83 -15.74 -3.26 7.66
C ARG A 83 -15.98 -4.03 6.38
N SER A 84 -17.24 -4.14 5.97
CA SER A 84 -17.60 -4.85 4.76
C SER A 84 -18.54 -4.05 3.85
N LEU A 85 -18.58 -4.46 2.62
CA LEU A 85 -19.48 -3.94 1.61
C LEU A 85 -19.99 -5.09 0.74
N SER A 86 -21.30 -5.35 0.80
CA SER A 86 -21.95 -6.34 -0.03
C SER A 86 -22.66 -5.68 -1.18
N ARG A 87 -22.28 -6.04 -2.41
CA ARG A 87 -22.89 -5.58 -3.66
C ARG A 87 -23.41 -6.76 -4.46
N TYR A 88 -24.12 -6.47 -5.57
CA TYR A 88 -24.52 -7.50 -6.50
C TYR A 88 -23.29 -8.23 -7.05
N GLY A 89 -23.19 -9.52 -6.78
CA GLY A 89 -22.08 -10.37 -7.25
C GLY A 89 -20.72 -10.11 -6.61
N LEU A 90 -20.62 -9.29 -5.54
CA LEU A 90 -19.33 -8.95 -4.92
C LEU A 90 -19.45 -8.75 -3.41
N SER A 91 -18.64 -9.44 -2.65
CA SER A 91 -18.34 -9.17 -1.24
C SER A 91 -16.95 -8.56 -1.12
N GLN A 92 -16.84 -7.49 -0.37
CA GLN A 92 -15.59 -6.82 -0.05
C GLN A 92 -15.48 -6.67 1.46
N VAL A 93 -14.52 -7.34 2.07
CA VAL A 93 -14.25 -7.24 3.51
C VAL A 93 -12.88 -6.61 3.69
N THR A 94 -12.83 -5.51 4.42
CA THR A 94 -11.59 -4.80 4.76
C THR A 94 -11.29 -5.01 6.24
N VAL A 95 -10.16 -5.61 6.50
CA VAL A 95 -9.64 -5.88 7.86
C VAL A 95 -8.58 -4.85 8.16
N VAL A 96 -8.78 -4.06 9.20
CA VAL A 96 -7.87 -2.98 9.63
C VAL A 96 -7.19 -3.42 10.92
N PHE A 97 -5.87 -3.27 10.95
CA PHE A 97 -5.01 -3.62 12.07
C PHE A 97 -4.45 -2.36 12.73
N GLU A 98 -3.93 -2.52 13.95
CA GLU A 98 -3.17 -1.47 14.63
C GLU A 98 -1.94 -1.05 13.82
N GLU A 99 -1.52 0.22 13.93
CA GLU A 99 -0.47 0.84 13.10
C GLU A 99 0.88 0.13 13.15
N ASP A 100 1.22 -0.49 14.29
CA ASP A 100 2.50 -1.19 14.49
C ASP A 100 2.51 -2.63 13.95
N THR A 101 1.45 -3.06 13.27
CA THR A 101 1.32 -4.44 12.77
C THR A 101 2.06 -4.62 11.45
N ASP A 102 2.87 -5.67 11.35
CA ASP A 102 3.49 -6.06 10.08
C ASP A 102 2.41 -6.54 9.10
N ILE A 103 2.30 -5.86 7.96
CA ILE A 103 1.34 -6.17 6.90
C ILE A 103 1.49 -7.59 6.34
N TYR A 104 2.71 -8.11 6.28
CA TYR A 104 2.96 -9.48 5.78
C TYR A 104 2.48 -10.52 6.78
N LEU A 105 2.69 -10.31 8.08
CA LEU A 105 2.16 -11.15 9.13
C LEU A 105 0.61 -11.12 9.14
N ALA A 106 0.03 -9.93 9.04
CA ALA A 106 -1.42 -9.77 8.95
C ALA A 106 -2.01 -10.56 7.78
N ARG A 107 -1.41 -10.47 6.59
CA ARG A 107 -1.82 -11.22 5.40
C ARG A 107 -1.68 -12.73 5.57
N GLN A 108 -0.63 -13.19 6.24
CA GLN A 108 -0.44 -14.62 6.53
C GLN A 108 -1.55 -15.15 7.44
N LEU A 109 -1.87 -14.44 8.53
CA LEU A 109 -2.94 -14.81 9.45
C LEU A 109 -4.31 -14.83 8.76
N ILE A 110 -4.60 -13.83 7.94
CA ILE A 110 -5.83 -13.78 7.14
C ILE A 110 -5.90 -14.97 6.19
N ASN A 111 -4.82 -15.29 5.48
CA ASN A 111 -4.80 -16.41 4.56
C ASN A 111 -5.09 -17.76 5.27
N GLU A 112 -4.53 -17.96 6.46
CA GLU A 112 -4.79 -19.14 7.28
C GLU A 112 -6.29 -19.23 7.65
N ARG A 113 -6.90 -18.12 8.09
CA ARG A 113 -8.33 -18.07 8.39
C ARG A 113 -9.21 -18.30 7.17
N LEU A 114 -8.88 -17.71 6.03
CA LEU A 114 -9.61 -17.92 4.78
C LEU A 114 -9.57 -19.38 4.31
N GLN A 115 -8.45 -20.07 4.49
CA GLN A 115 -8.38 -21.49 4.17
C GLN A 115 -9.29 -22.33 5.07
N GLY A 116 -9.42 -21.95 6.33
CA GLY A 116 -10.31 -22.64 7.29
C GLY A 116 -11.79 -22.58 6.90
N ILE A 117 -12.25 -21.48 6.33
CA ILE A 117 -13.66 -21.29 5.98
C ILE A 117 -14.04 -21.67 4.55
N ARG A 118 -13.10 -22.13 3.73
CA ARG A 118 -13.40 -22.52 2.33
C ARG A 118 -14.53 -23.53 2.20
N SER A 119 -14.64 -24.45 3.14
CA SER A 119 -15.71 -25.46 3.16
C SER A 119 -17.08 -24.93 3.60
N GLU A 120 -17.13 -23.75 4.21
CA GLU A 120 -18.36 -23.09 4.66
C GLU A 120 -18.97 -22.19 3.60
N LEU A 121 -18.17 -21.82 2.60
CA LEU A 121 -18.61 -20.98 1.50
C LEU A 121 -19.30 -21.79 0.41
N PRO A 122 -20.22 -21.19 -0.35
CA PRO A 122 -20.86 -21.85 -1.48
C PRO A 122 -19.84 -22.35 -2.51
N VAL A 123 -20.16 -23.47 -3.16
CA VAL A 123 -19.28 -24.11 -4.15
C VAL A 123 -18.94 -23.15 -5.29
N GLY A 124 -17.66 -23.02 -5.60
CA GLY A 124 -17.15 -22.15 -6.67
C GLY A 124 -16.88 -20.71 -6.24
N ILE A 125 -17.11 -20.35 -4.98
CA ILE A 125 -16.80 -19.03 -4.44
C ILE A 125 -15.51 -19.08 -3.65
N GLU A 126 -14.51 -18.31 -4.08
CA GLU A 126 -13.21 -18.25 -3.43
C GLU A 126 -12.87 -16.79 -3.04
N PRO A 127 -12.67 -16.53 -1.73
CA PRO A 127 -12.20 -15.25 -1.27
C PRO A 127 -10.74 -15.04 -1.68
N GLN A 128 -10.43 -13.86 -2.22
CA GLN A 128 -9.09 -13.48 -2.65
C GLN A 128 -8.64 -12.22 -1.92
N MET A 129 -7.42 -12.26 -1.40
CA MET A 129 -6.83 -11.04 -0.83
C MET A 129 -6.42 -10.08 -1.94
N GLY A 130 -6.82 -8.83 -1.82
CA GLY A 130 -6.36 -7.74 -2.65
C GLY A 130 -4.84 -7.52 -2.54
N PRO A 131 -4.24 -6.77 -3.47
CA PRO A 131 -2.85 -6.35 -3.37
C PRO A 131 -2.65 -5.48 -2.11
N ILE A 132 -1.39 -5.33 -1.70
CA ILE A 132 -1.05 -4.36 -0.66
C ILE A 132 -1.32 -2.99 -1.26
N ALA A 133 -2.33 -2.31 -0.71
CA ALA A 133 -2.73 -0.98 -1.15
C ALA A 133 -2.44 0.02 -0.04
N THR A 134 -1.80 1.11 -0.39
CA THR A 134 -1.68 2.29 0.48
C THR A 134 -2.91 3.18 0.28
N GLY A 135 -3.22 4.08 1.23
CA GLY A 135 -4.36 5.00 1.14
C GLY A 135 -4.32 5.94 -0.07
N LEU A 136 -3.16 6.06 -0.70
CA LEU A 136 -2.96 6.85 -1.92
C LEU A 136 -3.44 6.12 -3.20
N GLY A 137 -3.83 4.84 -3.12
CA GLY A 137 -4.45 4.04 -4.18
C GLY A 137 -3.64 3.92 -5.47
N GLU A 138 -3.27 5.04 -6.08
CA GLU A 138 -2.47 5.12 -7.31
C GLU A 138 -1.18 5.88 -7.05
N VAL A 139 -0.06 5.17 -7.07
CA VAL A 139 1.27 5.75 -6.83
C VAL A 139 1.83 6.40 -8.09
N PHE A 140 1.49 5.87 -9.24
CA PHE A 140 2.04 6.32 -10.51
C PHE A 140 1.07 6.10 -11.69
N THR A 141 0.79 7.18 -12.42
CA THR A 141 -0.02 7.13 -13.64
C THR A 141 0.83 7.55 -14.84
N TYR A 142 0.85 6.77 -15.89
CA TYR A 142 1.57 7.07 -17.13
C TYR A 142 0.71 6.84 -18.36
N SER A 143 1.03 7.53 -19.45
CA SER A 143 0.39 7.33 -20.73
C SER A 143 1.39 6.86 -21.79
N VAL A 144 0.98 5.87 -22.59
CA VAL A 144 1.76 5.38 -23.72
C VAL A 144 1.26 6.08 -24.98
N ARG A 145 2.18 6.74 -25.70
CA ARG A 145 1.86 7.42 -26.97
C ARG A 145 2.94 7.09 -27.99
N ALA A 146 2.54 6.90 -29.24
CA ALA A 146 3.48 6.86 -30.34
C ALA A 146 4.07 8.26 -30.58
N LYS A 147 5.34 8.34 -30.98
CA LYS A 147 5.90 9.60 -31.49
C LYS A 147 5.20 9.96 -32.81
N SER A 148 5.14 11.25 -33.11
CA SER A 148 4.45 11.77 -34.31
C SER A 148 4.99 11.22 -35.66
N ASP A 149 6.21 10.69 -35.65
CA ASP A 149 6.91 10.14 -36.82
C ASP A 149 7.11 8.61 -36.74
N ALA A 150 6.56 7.97 -35.68
CA ALA A 150 6.70 6.53 -35.50
C ALA A 150 5.74 5.76 -36.40
N LEU A 151 6.30 4.91 -37.27
CA LEU A 151 5.55 3.99 -38.10
C LEU A 151 5.85 2.55 -37.72
N LYS A 152 4.87 1.67 -37.93
CA LYS A 152 5.06 0.22 -37.80
C LYS A 152 5.94 -0.31 -38.93
N ALA A 153 6.39 -1.55 -38.81
CA ALA A 153 7.21 -2.21 -39.84
C ALA A 153 6.54 -2.30 -41.23
N ASP A 154 5.20 -2.22 -41.25
CA ASP A 154 4.38 -2.19 -42.47
C ASP A 154 4.16 -0.77 -43.02
N GLY A 155 4.73 0.27 -42.38
CA GLY A 155 4.62 1.66 -42.78
C GLY A 155 3.32 2.36 -42.31
N THR A 156 2.47 1.70 -41.55
CA THR A 156 1.25 2.30 -40.99
C THR A 156 1.49 2.96 -39.64
N GLU A 157 0.62 3.89 -39.24
CA GLU A 157 0.67 4.51 -37.92
C GLU A 157 0.22 3.53 -36.82
N TYR A 158 0.71 3.75 -35.59
CA TYR A 158 0.27 2.98 -34.42
C TYR A 158 -1.16 3.35 -34.04
N THR A 159 -2.04 2.35 -34.01
CA THR A 159 -3.41 2.50 -33.52
C THR A 159 -3.46 2.41 -31.99
N ALA A 160 -4.59 2.80 -31.37
CA ALA A 160 -4.81 2.65 -29.93
C ALA A 160 -4.75 1.17 -29.50
N GLU A 161 -5.15 0.24 -30.36
CA GLU A 161 -5.10 -1.20 -30.11
C GLU A 161 -3.65 -1.72 -30.11
N ASP A 162 -2.83 -1.26 -31.04
CA ASP A 162 -1.39 -1.57 -31.07
C ASP A 162 -0.69 -1.10 -29.78
N LEU A 163 -0.99 0.14 -29.35
CA LEU A 163 -0.42 0.71 -28.13
C LEU A 163 -0.87 -0.05 -26.89
N ARG A 164 -2.11 -0.49 -26.84
CA ARG A 164 -2.62 -1.34 -25.75
C ARG A 164 -1.90 -2.69 -25.73
N THR A 165 -1.70 -3.30 -26.89
CA THR A 165 -0.95 -4.57 -26.99
C THR A 165 0.49 -4.40 -26.50
N ILE A 166 1.17 -3.32 -26.89
CA ILE A 166 2.52 -3.00 -26.41
C ILE A 166 2.51 -2.79 -24.90
N GLN A 167 1.51 -2.08 -24.38
CA GLN A 167 1.35 -1.85 -22.96
C GLN A 167 1.22 -3.16 -22.18
N ASP A 168 0.32 -4.03 -22.60
CA ASP A 168 -0.05 -5.23 -21.86
C ASP A 168 1.03 -6.33 -21.95
N TRP A 169 1.68 -6.48 -23.10
CA TRP A 169 2.63 -7.56 -23.34
C TRP A 169 4.10 -7.19 -23.20
N ILE A 170 4.45 -5.93 -23.36
CA ILE A 170 5.86 -5.50 -23.33
C ILE A 170 6.14 -4.63 -22.10
N ILE A 171 5.38 -3.53 -21.92
CA ILE A 171 5.69 -2.54 -20.87
C ILE A 171 5.32 -3.07 -19.49
N ARG A 172 4.07 -3.51 -19.31
CA ARG A 172 3.58 -3.98 -18.02
C ARG A 172 4.43 -5.10 -17.39
N PRO A 173 4.84 -6.16 -18.11
CA PRO A 173 5.69 -7.21 -17.54
C PRO A 173 7.07 -6.72 -17.14
N GLN A 174 7.59 -5.67 -17.79
CA GLN A 174 8.88 -5.07 -17.42
C GLN A 174 8.74 -4.16 -16.20
N MET A 175 7.66 -3.39 -16.10
CA MET A 175 7.38 -2.50 -14.97
C MET A 175 7.18 -3.28 -13.66
N VAL A 176 6.49 -4.42 -13.71
CA VAL A 176 6.26 -5.29 -12.53
C VAL A 176 7.55 -5.92 -11.99
N LYS A 177 8.61 -5.99 -12.80
CA LYS A 177 9.91 -6.55 -12.38
C LYS A 177 10.83 -5.53 -11.71
N VAL A 178 10.47 -4.26 -11.74
CA VAL A 178 11.24 -3.21 -11.05
C VAL A 178 10.96 -3.33 -9.55
N PRO A 179 12.01 -3.53 -8.72
CA PRO A 179 11.86 -3.69 -7.27
C PRO A 179 11.38 -2.41 -6.59
#